data_461fb208a10b1a0197a565a7c7affb30
#
_entry.id   461fb208a10b1a0197a565a7c7affb30
#
_cell.length_a   1.000
_cell.length_b   1.000
_cell.length_c   1.000
_cell.angle_alpha   90.00
_cell.angle_beta   90.00
_cell.angle_gamma   90.00
#
_symmetry.space_group_name_H-M   'P 1'
#
loop_
_entity.id
_entity.type
_entity.pdbx_description
1 polymer ?
#
loop_
_entity_poly.entity_id
_entity_poly.type
_entity_poly.pdbx_seq_one_letter_code
_entity_poly.pdbx_strand_id
1 'polypeptide(L)'
;GLGDVYKRQLHSLRTQMGIMMQDSFIFAGTIMDNIRYGNRSATDEEVIRAAKTVCAHDFIMEKPEGYNTNIGDRGGKLSGGQRQRVSIARAILKNPPILILDEATSALDTESERLVQEALERLMKTRTTIAIAHRLSTIKNADEICVLYEGEIVERGRHEELLELDGYYKRLNDMQAL
;
A
#
# COMPACT_ATOMS: atom_id res chain seq x y z
N GLY A 1 23.53 10.80 -12.97
CA GLY A 1 24.11 11.09 -14.25
C GLY A 1 23.53 10.30 -15.41
N LEU A 2 23.75 10.76 -16.60
CA LEU A 2 23.29 10.12 -17.85
C LEU A 2 23.73 8.64 -18.02
N GLY A 3 24.74 8.19 -17.28
CA GLY A 3 25.21 6.80 -17.30
C GLY A 3 24.24 5.77 -16.71
N ASP A 4 23.32 6.16 -15.83
CA ASP A 4 22.35 5.24 -15.23
C ASP A 4 21.16 4.94 -16.15
N VAL A 5 20.80 5.87 -17.02
CA VAL A 5 19.68 5.71 -17.96
C VAL A 5 19.94 4.60 -18.96
N TYR A 6 21.20 4.37 -19.34
CA TYR A 6 21.60 3.31 -20.28
C TYR A 6 21.79 1.94 -19.61
N LYS A 7 21.97 1.88 -18.30
CA LYS A 7 22.26 0.63 -17.60
C LYS A 7 21.02 -0.11 -17.12
N ARG A 8 19.87 0.56 -16.96
CA ARG A 8 18.61 -0.06 -16.54
C ARG A 8 17.46 0.47 -17.40
N GLN A 9 16.80 -0.45 -18.09
CA GLN A 9 15.60 -0.09 -18.84
C GLN A 9 14.49 0.28 -17.85
N LEU A 10 13.67 1.29 -18.19
CA LEU A 10 12.54 1.76 -17.40
C LEU A 10 11.57 0.61 -17.04
N HIS A 11 11.41 -0.36 -17.93
CA HIS A 11 10.62 -1.56 -17.68
C HIS A 11 11.19 -2.38 -16.49
N SER A 12 12.50 -2.62 -16.47
CA SER A 12 13.16 -3.35 -15.37
C SER A 12 12.99 -2.64 -14.02
N LEU A 13 13.03 -1.31 -13.99
CA LEU A 13 12.78 -0.56 -12.76
C LEU A 13 11.32 -0.69 -12.30
N ARG A 14 10.36 -0.52 -13.21
CA ARG A 14 8.93 -0.60 -12.90
C ARG A 14 8.48 -2.00 -12.44
N THR A 15 9.11 -3.06 -12.92
CA THR A 15 8.82 -4.42 -12.45
C THR A 15 9.24 -4.65 -11.01
N GLN A 16 10.24 -3.92 -10.52
CA GLN A 16 10.75 -4.02 -9.16
C GLN A 16 9.99 -3.12 -8.16
N MET A 17 9.10 -2.25 -8.62
CA MET A 17 8.36 -1.32 -7.78
C MET A 17 6.89 -1.71 -7.68
N GLY A 18 6.34 -1.72 -6.48
CA GLY A 18 4.90 -1.78 -6.20
C GLY A 18 4.45 -0.44 -5.66
N ILE A 19 3.39 0.11 -6.21
CA ILE A 19 2.82 1.39 -5.78
C ILE A 19 1.41 1.14 -5.29
N MET A 20 1.11 1.56 -4.08
CA MET A 20 -0.24 1.68 -3.53
C MET A 20 -0.57 3.16 -3.40
N MET A 21 -1.55 3.61 -4.17
CA MET A 21 -1.99 5.00 -4.17
C MET A 21 -3.18 5.17 -3.23
N GLN A 22 -3.37 6.38 -2.71
CA GLN A 22 -4.52 6.80 -1.91
C GLN A 22 -5.84 6.43 -2.61
N ASP A 23 -5.98 6.79 -3.87
CA ASP A 23 -7.09 6.35 -4.71
C ASP A 23 -6.78 4.98 -5.29
N SER A 24 -7.40 3.94 -4.72
CA SER A 24 -7.26 2.57 -5.19
C SER A 24 -7.76 2.41 -6.61
N PHE A 25 -6.84 2.37 -7.57
CA PHE A 25 -7.20 2.19 -8.96
C PHE A 25 -7.63 0.75 -9.25
N ILE A 26 -8.88 0.59 -9.69
CA ILE A 26 -9.49 -0.69 -10.05
C ILE A 26 -9.79 -0.66 -11.55
N PHE A 27 -9.36 -1.72 -12.25
CA PHE A 27 -9.65 -1.90 -13.67
C PHE A 27 -11.05 -2.49 -13.87
N ALA A 28 -11.65 -2.23 -15.04
CA ALA A 28 -12.83 -2.98 -15.47
C ALA A 28 -12.50 -4.48 -15.59
N GLY A 29 -13.47 -5.34 -15.22
CA GLY A 29 -13.30 -6.79 -15.25
C GLY A 29 -13.68 -7.44 -13.92
N THR A 30 -13.16 -8.64 -13.68
CA THR A 30 -13.46 -9.41 -12.47
C THR A 30 -12.57 -9.03 -11.29
N ILE A 31 -12.95 -9.42 -10.08
CA ILE A 31 -12.11 -9.28 -8.88
C ILE A 31 -10.82 -10.11 -9.06
N MET A 32 -10.95 -11.33 -9.60
CA MET A 32 -9.82 -12.23 -9.91
C MET A 32 -8.79 -11.54 -10.80
N ASP A 33 -9.23 -10.94 -11.91
CA ASP A 33 -8.35 -10.25 -12.87
C ASP A 33 -7.64 -9.07 -12.21
N ASN A 34 -8.37 -8.32 -11.39
CA ASN A 34 -7.82 -7.16 -10.69
C ASN A 34 -6.69 -7.52 -9.74
N ILE A 35 -6.82 -8.61 -8.98
CA ILE A 35 -5.76 -9.08 -8.08
C ILE A 35 -4.61 -9.68 -8.89
N ARG A 36 -4.93 -10.53 -9.89
CA ARG A 36 -3.95 -11.19 -10.77
C ARG A 36 -3.14 -10.20 -11.60
N TYR A 37 -3.62 -8.97 -11.78
CA TYR A 37 -2.84 -7.93 -12.45
C TYR A 37 -1.48 -7.66 -11.76
N GLY A 38 -1.34 -7.97 -10.48
CA GLY A 38 -0.06 -7.90 -9.75
C GLY A 38 0.97 -8.91 -10.27
N ASN A 39 0.53 -10.10 -10.64
CA ASN A 39 1.33 -11.16 -11.25
C ASN A 39 0.45 -11.99 -12.19
N ARG A 40 0.58 -11.75 -13.48
CA ARG A 40 -0.27 -12.38 -14.52
C ARG A 40 -0.10 -13.90 -14.64
N SER A 41 1.02 -14.45 -14.16
CA SER A 41 1.30 -15.88 -14.15
C SER A 41 0.84 -16.58 -12.86
N ALA A 42 0.28 -15.84 -11.90
CA ALA A 42 -0.18 -16.39 -10.63
C ALA A 42 -1.36 -17.35 -10.81
N THR A 43 -1.35 -18.44 -10.05
CA THR A 43 -2.47 -19.39 -9.99
C THR A 43 -3.65 -18.80 -9.22
N ASP A 44 -4.83 -19.43 -9.36
CA ASP A 44 -6.02 -19.01 -8.62
C ASP A 44 -5.80 -19.11 -7.10
N GLU A 45 -5.09 -20.15 -6.64
CA GLU A 45 -4.76 -20.34 -5.23
C GLU A 45 -3.85 -19.22 -4.68
N GLU A 46 -2.93 -18.72 -5.48
CA GLU A 46 -2.05 -17.60 -5.10
C GLU A 46 -2.84 -16.30 -5.00
N VAL A 47 -3.77 -16.06 -5.93
CA VAL A 47 -4.69 -14.91 -5.88
C VAL A 47 -5.58 -14.98 -4.64
N ILE A 48 -6.19 -16.14 -4.37
CA ILE A 48 -7.05 -16.36 -3.19
C ILE A 48 -6.24 -16.17 -1.90
N ARG A 49 -5.01 -16.65 -1.84
CA ARG A 49 -4.11 -16.47 -0.68
C ARG A 49 -3.82 -14.99 -0.44
N ALA A 50 -3.48 -14.23 -1.48
CA ALA A 50 -3.26 -12.80 -1.38
C ALA A 50 -4.52 -12.06 -0.87
N ALA A 51 -5.70 -12.45 -1.36
CA ALA A 51 -6.97 -11.89 -0.90
C ALA A 51 -7.27 -12.21 0.58
N LYS A 52 -6.98 -13.42 1.03
CA LYS A 52 -7.13 -13.84 2.44
C LYS A 52 -6.22 -13.02 3.37
N THR A 53 -5.00 -12.74 2.94
CA THR A 53 -4.02 -11.95 3.72
C THR A 53 -4.53 -10.56 4.08
N VAL A 54 -5.40 -9.98 3.26
CA VAL A 54 -5.98 -8.63 3.45
C VAL A 54 -7.47 -8.67 3.82
N CYS A 55 -7.97 -9.79 4.33
CA CYS A 55 -9.38 -9.97 4.70
C CYS A 55 -10.36 -9.63 3.56
N ALA A 56 -9.94 -9.87 2.31
CA ALA A 56 -10.79 -9.63 1.15
C ALA A 56 -11.62 -10.86 0.77
N HIS A 57 -11.20 -12.07 1.16
CA HIS A 57 -11.81 -13.32 0.74
C HIS A 57 -13.30 -13.40 1.09
N ASP A 58 -13.67 -13.06 2.31
CA ASP A 58 -15.03 -13.27 2.82
C ASP A 58 -16.03 -12.41 2.04
N PHE A 59 -15.79 -11.09 1.93
CA PHE A 59 -16.70 -10.24 1.14
C PHE A 59 -16.73 -10.60 -0.35
N ILE A 60 -15.64 -11.18 -0.89
CA ILE A 60 -15.62 -11.68 -2.28
C ILE A 60 -16.56 -12.88 -2.41
N MET A 61 -16.51 -13.80 -1.45
CA MET A 61 -17.36 -15.01 -1.47
C MET A 61 -18.84 -14.71 -1.22
N GLU A 62 -19.19 -13.60 -0.58
CA GLU A 62 -20.55 -13.10 -0.45
C GLU A 62 -21.16 -12.62 -1.79
N LYS A 63 -20.34 -12.39 -2.80
CA LYS A 63 -20.83 -11.98 -4.11
C LYS A 63 -21.34 -13.17 -4.92
N PRO A 64 -22.39 -13.00 -5.76
CA PRO A 64 -23.01 -14.11 -6.49
C PRO A 64 -22.05 -14.97 -7.32
N GLU A 65 -21.03 -14.34 -7.91
CA GLU A 65 -20.02 -15.00 -8.74
C GLU A 65 -18.64 -15.10 -8.06
N GLY A 66 -18.56 -14.79 -6.75
CA GLY A 66 -17.32 -14.82 -6.00
C GLY A 66 -16.21 -13.99 -6.68
N TYR A 67 -15.05 -14.59 -6.88
CA TYR A 67 -13.91 -13.97 -7.57
C TYR A 67 -14.18 -13.58 -9.03
N ASN A 68 -15.13 -14.25 -9.69
CA ASN A 68 -15.51 -13.96 -11.07
C ASN A 68 -16.52 -12.80 -11.19
N THR A 69 -16.91 -12.22 -10.07
CA THR A 69 -17.81 -11.06 -10.07
C THR A 69 -17.21 -9.93 -10.87
N ASN A 70 -17.93 -9.48 -11.89
CA ASN A 70 -17.59 -8.30 -12.67
C ASN A 70 -17.92 -7.04 -11.87
N ILE A 71 -16.90 -6.25 -11.56
CA ILE A 71 -17.01 -5.08 -10.69
C ILE A 71 -17.23 -3.75 -11.42
N GLY A 72 -17.39 -3.81 -12.75
CA GLY A 72 -17.68 -2.65 -13.58
C GLY A 72 -16.50 -1.67 -13.69
N ASP A 73 -16.78 -0.52 -14.28
CA ASP A 73 -15.79 0.52 -14.45
C ASP A 73 -15.37 1.09 -13.08
N ARG A 74 -14.04 1.20 -12.89
CA ARG A 74 -13.42 1.72 -11.66
C ARG A 74 -13.87 1.02 -10.36
N GLY A 75 -14.38 -0.21 -10.46
CA GLY A 75 -14.84 -0.97 -9.29
C GLY A 75 -16.09 -0.38 -8.62
N GLY A 76 -17.00 0.19 -9.42
CA GLY A 76 -18.21 0.87 -8.92
C GLY A 76 -19.15 -0.01 -8.06
N LYS A 77 -19.01 -1.34 -8.15
CA LYS A 77 -19.77 -2.30 -7.33
C LYS A 77 -19.08 -2.67 -6.00
N LEU A 78 -17.94 -2.07 -5.68
CA LEU A 78 -17.20 -2.25 -4.44
C LEU A 78 -17.25 -0.99 -3.58
N SER A 79 -17.31 -1.16 -2.25
CA SER A 79 -17.10 -0.04 -1.31
C SER A 79 -15.66 0.49 -1.40
N GLY A 80 -15.38 1.66 -0.81
CA GLY A 80 -14.03 2.23 -0.74
C GLY A 80 -13.03 1.26 -0.11
N GLY A 81 -13.35 0.71 1.06
CA GLY A 81 -12.52 -0.26 1.77
C GLY A 81 -12.34 -1.59 1.01
N GLN A 82 -13.38 -2.05 0.29
CA GLN A 82 -13.27 -3.25 -0.56
C GLN A 82 -12.31 -3.01 -1.75
N ARG A 83 -12.41 -1.85 -2.42
CA ARG A 83 -11.46 -1.48 -3.48
C ARG A 83 -10.04 -1.42 -2.97
N GLN A 84 -9.84 -0.82 -1.80
CA GLN A 84 -8.53 -0.71 -1.17
C GLN A 84 -7.93 -2.09 -0.87
N ARG A 85 -8.69 -3.00 -0.27
CA ARG A 85 -8.24 -4.39 0.00
C ARG A 85 -7.88 -5.14 -1.29
N VAL A 86 -8.64 -5.00 -2.36
CA VAL A 86 -8.31 -5.58 -3.68
C VAL A 86 -6.99 -5.00 -4.22
N SER A 87 -6.77 -3.70 -4.08
CA SER A 87 -5.52 -3.05 -4.50
C SER A 87 -4.31 -3.52 -3.69
N ILE A 88 -4.49 -3.70 -2.37
CA ILE A 88 -3.43 -4.21 -1.49
C ILE A 88 -3.12 -5.69 -1.83
N ALA A 89 -4.16 -6.53 -2.06
CA ALA A 89 -3.97 -7.92 -2.49
C ALA A 89 -3.17 -8.01 -3.80
N ARG A 90 -3.42 -7.12 -4.76
CA ARG A 90 -2.64 -6.98 -6.00
C ARG A 90 -1.16 -6.70 -5.71
N ALA A 91 -0.86 -5.79 -4.81
CA ALA A 91 0.52 -5.44 -4.46
C ALA A 91 1.22 -6.56 -3.70
N ILE A 92 0.51 -7.28 -2.80
CA ILE A 92 1.03 -8.48 -2.13
C ILE A 92 1.37 -9.56 -3.15
N LEU A 93 0.48 -9.81 -4.11
CA LEU A 93 0.69 -10.81 -5.16
C LEU A 93 1.87 -10.46 -6.08
N LYS A 94 2.07 -9.16 -6.36
CA LYS A 94 3.23 -8.67 -7.11
C LYS A 94 4.54 -8.93 -6.38
N ASN A 95 4.53 -8.87 -5.05
CA ASN A 95 5.68 -9.08 -4.16
C ASN A 95 6.95 -8.31 -4.57
N PRO A 96 6.90 -7.00 -4.77
CA PRO A 96 8.01 -6.21 -5.31
C PRO A 96 9.10 -5.98 -4.23
N PRO A 97 10.39 -5.87 -4.60
CA PRO A 97 11.46 -5.53 -3.65
C PRO A 97 11.40 -4.07 -3.15
N ILE A 98 10.76 -3.18 -3.91
CA ILE A 98 10.54 -1.78 -3.54
C ILE A 98 9.04 -1.53 -3.46
N LEU A 99 8.57 -1.01 -2.32
CA LEU A 99 7.17 -0.69 -2.08
C LEU A 99 7.01 0.81 -1.82
N ILE A 100 6.07 1.44 -2.54
CA ILE A 100 5.69 2.83 -2.33
C ILE A 100 4.26 2.84 -1.83
N LEU A 101 4.03 3.42 -0.66
CA LEU A 101 2.74 3.52 0.01
C LEU A 101 2.32 4.99 0.08
N ASP A 102 1.17 5.31 -0.49
CA ASP A 102 0.54 6.60 -0.36
C ASP A 102 -0.81 6.41 0.34
N GLU A 103 -0.86 6.68 1.65
CA GLU A 103 -2.05 6.56 2.52
C GLU A 103 -2.85 5.25 2.34
N ALA A 104 -2.18 4.11 2.44
CA ALA A 104 -2.73 2.80 2.04
C ALA A 104 -3.90 2.26 2.91
N THR A 105 -4.31 2.91 4.03
CA THR A 105 -5.31 2.36 4.96
C THR A 105 -6.45 3.30 5.36
N SER A 106 -6.60 4.46 4.73
CA SER A 106 -7.53 5.52 5.15
C SER A 106 -9.02 5.19 5.05
N ALA A 107 -9.41 4.19 4.27
CA ALA A 107 -10.82 3.87 3.95
C ALA A 107 -11.33 2.55 4.57
N LEU A 108 -10.59 1.96 5.52
CA LEU A 108 -10.95 0.68 6.14
C LEU A 108 -11.75 0.89 7.44
N ASP A 109 -12.62 -0.08 7.78
CA ASP A 109 -13.22 -0.19 9.10
C ASP A 109 -12.18 -0.65 10.14
N THR A 110 -12.41 -0.35 11.42
CA THR A 110 -11.42 -0.50 12.51
C THR A 110 -10.85 -1.91 12.65
N GLU A 111 -11.65 -2.96 12.48
CA GLU A 111 -11.18 -4.34 12.64
C GLU A 111 -10.39 -4.80 11.40
N SER A 112 -10.94 -4.57 10.20
CA SER A 112 -10.26 -4.85 8.94
C SER A 112 -8.99 -4.01 8.78
N GLU A 113 -8.97 -2.75 9.27
CA GLU A 113 -7.80 -1.88 9.26
C GLU A 113 -6.62 -2.52 10.00
N ARG A 114 -6.85 -3.04 11.22
CA ARG A 114 -5.79 -3.67 12.01
C ARG A 114 -5.16 -4.87 11.29
N LEU A 115 -5.98 -5.77 10.73
CA LEU A 115 -5.49 -6.97 10.05
C LEU A 115 -4.74 -6.63 8.75
N VAL A 116 -5.23 -5.65 8.01
CA VAL A 116 -4.56 -5.16 6.80
C VAL A 116 -3.25 -4.45 7.15
N GLN A 117 -3.24 -3.66 8.23
CA GLN A 117 -2.03 -3.00 8.71
C GLN A 117 -0.95 -4.02 9.10
N GLU A 118 -1.31 -5.07 9.85
CA GLU A 118 -0.38 -6.16 10.19
C GLU A 118 0.18 -6.86 8.94
N ALA A 119 -0.66 -7.09 7.92
CA ALA A 119 -0.22 -7.67 6.65
C ALA A 119 0.76 -6.76 5.91
N LEU A 120 0.48 -5.45 5.87
CA LEU A 120 1.38 -4.45 5.29
C LEU A 120 2.70 -4.36 6.05
N GLU A 121 2.69 -4.34 7.38
CA GLU A 121 3.90 -4.32 8.20
C GLU A 121 4.78 -5.55 7.95
N ARG A 122 4.18 -6.74 7.83
CA ARG A 122 4.93 -7.96 7.44
C ARG A 122 5.53 -7.82 6.05
N LEU A 123 4.78 -7.22 5.12
CA LEU A 123 5.24 -6.97 3.76
C LEU A 123 6.42 -5.99 3.74
N MET A 124 6.38 -4.94 4.57
CA MET A 124 7.39 -3.89 4.67
C MET A 124 8.72 -4.40 5.26
N LYS A 125 8.68 -5.28 6.27
CA LYS A 125 9.88 -5.78 6.99
C LYS A 125 10.94 -6.43 6.10
N THR A 126 10.58 -6.93 4.93
CA THR A 126 11.46 -7.71 4.05
C THR A 126 11.88 -6.97 2.79
N ARG A 127 11.61 -5.65 2.71
CA ARG A 127 11.85 -4.86 1.49
C ARG A 127 12.11 -3.40 1.78
N THR A 128 12.58 -2.68 0.77
CA THR A 128 12.69 -1.22 0.85
C THR A 128 11.30 -0.62 0.69
N THR A 129 10.85 0.15 1.69
CA THR A 129 9.55 0.80 1.67
C THR A 129 9.71 2.31 1.76
N ILE A 130 9.00 3.03 0.90
CA ILE A 130 8.84 4.48 0.96
C ILE A 130 7.36 4.72 1.26
N ALA A 131 7.06 5.36 2.39
CA ALA A 131 5.69 5.64 2.79
C ALA A 131 5.46 7.15 2.91
N ILE A 132 4.36 7.62 2.30
CA ILE A 132 3.80 8.93 2.61
C ILE A 132 2.74 8.68 3.69
N ALA A 133 2.98 9.24 4.87
CA ALA A 133 2.14 8.95 6.02
C ALA A 133 1.29 10.17 6.41
N HIS A 134 0.00 9.93 6.51
CA HIS A 134 -0.95 10.85 7.15
C HIS A 134 -1.19 10.48 8.62
N ARG A 135 -0.84 9.25 9.03
CA ARG A 135 -0.87 8.79 10.43
C ARG A 135 0.55 8.47 10.89
N LEU A 136 0.99 9.14 11.92
CA LEU A 136 2.34 8.95 12.46
C LEU A 136 2.58 7.52 12.99
N SER A 137 1.51 6.82 13.45
CA SER A 137 1.60 5.42 13.85
C SER A 137 2.19 4.51 12.77
N THR A 138 2.01 4.85 11.51
CA THR A 138 2.51 4.07 10.35
C THR A 138 4.02 4.18 10.18
N ILE A 139 4.63 5.29 10.61
CA ILE A 139 6.05 5.60 10.38
C ILE A 139 6.92 5.61 11.62
N LYS A 140 6.34 5.39 12.82
CA LYS A 140 7.12 5.36 14.07
C LYS A 140 8.30 4.39 14.03
N ASN A 141 8.16 3.28 13.34
CA ASN A 141 9.17 2.23 13.21
C ASN A 141 10.01 2.35 11.91
N ALA A 142 9.92 3.47 11.20
CA ALA A 142 10.73 3.70 10.01
C ALA A 142 12.20 3.87 10.38
N ASP A 143 13.09 3.35 9.52
CA ASP A 143 14.54 3.53 9.68
C ASP A 143 14.95 4.99 9.53
N GLU A 144 14.19 5.74 8.73
CA GLU A 144 14.40 7.17 8.48
C GLU A 144 13.05 7.85 8.17
N ILE A 145 12.82 8.99 8.77
CA ILE A 145 11.69 9.88 8.55
C ILE A 145 12.22 11.19 7.98
N CYS A 146 11.62 11.64 6.87
CA CYS A 146 11.90 12.94 6.28
C CYS A 146 10.66 13.83 6.42
N VAL A 147 10.81 14.99 7.04
CA VAL A 147 9.76 16.01 7.15
C VAL A 147 9.93 17.00 6.01
N LEU A 148 8.88 17.10 5.17
CA LEU A 148 8.85 18.06 4.07
C LEU A 148 8.04 19.31 4.47
N TYR A 149 8.61 20.48 4.22
CA TYR A 149 7.94 21.76 4.37
C TYR A 149 8.31 22.67 3.19
N GLU A 150 7.31 23.25 2.53
CA GLU A 150 7.48 24.10 1.34
C GLU A 150 8.36 23.49 0.22
N GLY A 151 8.33 22.17 0.09
CA GLY A 151 9.10 21.45 -0.94
C GLY A 151 10.53 21.07 -0.56
N GLU A 152 10.96 21.41 0.66
CA GLU A 152 12.29 21.10 1.19
C GLU A 152 12.20 20.10 2.35
N ILE A 153 13.24 19.25 2.51
CA ILE A 153 13.38 18.39 3.68
C ILE A 153 13.97 19.25 4.81
N VAL A 154 13.13 19.59 5.79
CA VAL A 154 13.51 20.45 6.93
C VAL A 154 14.02 19.65 8.13
N GLU A 155 13.59 18.42 8.29
CA GLU A 155 14.05 17.51 9.34
C GLU A 155 14.23 16.11 8.79
N ARG A 156 15.21 15.37 9.33
CA ARG A 156 15.53 14.01 8.94
C ARG A 156 16.10 13.25 10.13
N GLY A 157 15.56 12.05 10.40
CA GLY A 157 16.02 11.23 11.51
C GLY A 157 15.04 10.11 11.84
N ARG A 158 15.24 9.43 12.94
CA ARG A 158 14.33 8.45 13.52
C ARG A 158 13.27 9.14 14.39
N HIS A 159 12.21 8.42 14.70
CA HIS A 159 11.10 8.92 15.51
C HIS A 159 11.56 9.61 16.80
N GLU A 160 12.38 8.94 17.60
CA GLU A 160 12.85 9.45 18.89
C GLU A 160 13.75 10.69 18.72
N GLU A 161 14.66 10.66 17.74
CA GLU A 161 15.55 11.78 17.44
C GLU A 161 14.77 13.03 17.04
N LEU A 162 13.73 12.86 16.22
CA LEU A 162 12.90 13.97 15.76
C LEU A 162 11.98 14.53 16.86
N LEU A 163 11.58 13.71 17.83
CA LEU A 163 10.86 14.20 19.00
C LEU A 163 11.75 15.07 19.90
N GLU A 164 13.03 14.71 20.04
CA GLU A 164 14.00 15.49 20.84
C GLU A 164 14.35 16.84 20.21
N LEU A 165 14.27 16.95 18.86
CA LEU A 165 14.54 18.21 18.15
C LEU A 165 13.52 19.33 18.44
N ASP A 166 12.35 19.00 18.98
CA ASP A 166 11.24 19.93 19.28
C ASP A 166 10.79 20.76 18.06
N GLY A 167 10.90 20.19 16.87
CA GLY A 167 10.68 20.84 15.59
C GLY A 167 9.31 20.58 14.97
N TYR A 168 9.25 20.52 13.64
CA TYR A 168 8.03 20.27 12.87
C TYR A 168 7.44 18.89 13.14
N TYR A 169 8.30 17.85 13.21
CA TYR A 169 7.85 16.49 13.48
C TYR A 169 7.14 16.37 14.82
N LYS A 170 7.70 16.93 15.88
CA LYS A 170 7.10 16.89 17.20
C LYS A 170 5.75 17.59 17.22
N ARG A 171 5.63 18.77 16.60
CA ARG A 171 4.35 19.48 16.49
C ARG A 171 3.28 18.65 15.80
N LEU A 172 3.64 17.96 14.67
CA LEU A 172 2.72 17.04 13.98
C LEU A 172 2.33 15.87 14.85
N ASN A 173 3.27 15.32 15.64
CA ASN A 173 3.01 14.23 16.56
C ASN A 173 2.05 14.64 17.68
N ASP A 174 2.25 15.80 18.28
CA ASP A 174 1.42 16.31 19.36
C ASP A 174 -0.01 16.63 18.87
N MET A 175 -0.16 17.12 17.64
CA MET A 175 -1.47 17.35 17.01
C MET A 175 -2.26 16.05 16.73
N GLN A 176 -1.60 14.92 16.51
CA GLN A 176 -2.26 13.63 16.26
C GLN A 176 -2.48 12.82 17.54
N ALA A 177 -1.91 13.22 18.67
CA ALA A 177 -2.11 12.59 19.95
C ALA A 177 -3.36 13.12 20.71
N LEU A 178 -4.01 14.17 20.19
CA LEU A 178 -5.26 14.75 20.66
C LEU A 178 -6.46 14.11 19.98
#